data_90d912d3a5b1dc1697cb43b412eb3e2a
#
_entry.id   90d912d3a5b1dc1697cb43b412eb3e2a
#
_cell.length_a   1.000
_cell.length_b   1.000
_cell.length_c   1.000
_cell.angle_alpha   90.00
_cell.angle_beta   90.00
_cell.angle_gamma   90.00
#
_symmetry.space_group_name_H-M   'P 1'
#
loop_
_entity.id
_entity.type
_entity.pdbx_description
1 polymer ?
#
loop_
_entity_poly.entity_id
_entity_poly.type
_entity_poly.pdbx_seq_one_letter_code
_entity_poly.pdbx_strand_id
1 'polypeptide(L)'
;MLLVPTLVVLLGSAPAAEDVPALLRTRTAQLLDAITRGDPTVWDQALDASARVIDENGELLDRKAMVASVRPLPPGISGALRPVDFQATVLGDIALTTYVADEDETFHGAKIHARYRMGDTWVRRNGTWKLLSSQVLALRNDPPALPTTAQQRKAYCGRYTLGDLTYVVRCETEGLTGGTQGKPAKPLRLESVDVFFVPGEPRLRYLFQRDAAGRVTGFLQRRESWDLVWKRVD
;
A
#
# COMPACT_ATOMS: atom_id res chain seq x y z
N MET A 1 17.75 -71.83 -35.09
CA MET A 1 16.88 -70.65 -35.13
C MET A 1 16.86 -70.03 -33.73
N LEU A 2 17.74 -69.04 -33.50
CA LEU A 2 17.87 -68.38 -32.21
C LEU A 2 16.90 -67.21 -32.15
N LEU A 3 15.92 -67.22 -31.22
CA LEU A 3 15.07 -66.07 -30.93
C LEU A 3 15.83 -65.11 -30.00
N VAL A 4 16.07 -63.88 -30.45
CA VAL A 4 16.60 -62.78 -29.64
C VAL A 4 15.42 -62.04 -29.00
N PRO A 5 15.31 -61.92 -27.67
CA PRO A 5 14.25 -61.15 -27.07
C PRO A 5 14.54 -59.63 -27.22
N THR A 6 13.63 -58.89 -27.83
CA THR A 6 13.67 -57.41 -27.92
C THR A 6 13.26 -56.81 -26.57
N LEU A 7 14.19 -56.22 -25.87
CA LEU A 7 13.96 -55.45 -24.63
C LEU A 7 13.32 -54.08 -25.02
N VAL A 8 12.03 -53.90 -24.74
CA VAL A 8 11.36 -52.63 -24.87
C VAL A 8 11.60 -51.82 -23.60
N VAL A 9 12.50 -50.82 -23.65
CA VAL A 9 12.71 -49.85 -22.60
C VAL A 9 11.62 -48.80 -22.67
N LEU A 10 10.66 -48.86 -21.76
CA LEU A 10 9.69 -47.78 -21.54
C LEU A 10 10.41 -46.59 -20.84
N LEU A 11 10.75 -45.56 -21.64
CA LEU A 11 11.18 -44.26 -21.13
C LEU A 11 9.98 -43.58 -20.45
N GLY A 12 9.85 -43.75 -19.14
CA GLY A 12 8.90 -42.98 -18.34
C GLY A 12 9.29 -41.50 -18.38
N SER A 13 8.42 -40.65 -18.93
CA SER A 13 8.59 -39.20 -18.86
C SER A 13 8.61 -38.79 -17.40
N ALA A 14 9.70 -38.20 -16.92
CA ALA A 14 9.73 -37.57 -15.61
C ALA A 14 8.64 -36.50 -15.55
N PRO A 15 7.88 -36.40 -14.43
CA PRO A 15 6.91 -35.32 -14.29
C PRO A 15 7.62 -33.97 -14.43
N ALA A 16 7.03 -33.07 -15.20
CA ALA A 16 7.55 -31.70 -15.35
C ALA A 16 7.67 -31.07 -13.96
N ALA A 17 8.82 -30.46 -13.68
CA ALA A 17 9.01 -29.76 -12.40
C ALA A 17 7.91 -28.70 -12.23
N GLU A 18 7.29 -28.68 -11.04
CA GLU A 18 6.22 -27.73 -10.72
C GLU A 18 6.76 -26.28 -10.85
N ASP A 19 6.11 -25.45 -11.66
CA ASP A 19 6.40 -24.01 -11.72
C ASP A 19 5.77 -23.34 -10.48
N VAL A 20 6.50 -23.37 -9.37
CA VAL A 20 6.04 -22.82 -8.08
C VAL A 20 5.71 -21.32 -8.17
N PRO A 21 6.50 -20.46 -8.82
CA PRO A 21 6.15 -19.06 -9.05
C PRO A 21 4.79 -18.87 -9.73
N ALA A 22 4.52 -19.59 -10.81
CA ALA A 22 3.24 -19.51 -11.53
C ALA A 22 2.07 -20.02 -10.66
N LEU A 23 2.28 -21.12 -9.94
CA LEU A 23 1.28 -21.66 -9.00
C LEU A 23 0.94 -20.62 -7.92
N LEU A 24 1.96 -20.01 -7.27
CA LEU A 24 1.74 -19.03 -6.20
C LEU A 24 1.08 -17.75 -6.73
N ARG A 25 1.42 -17.30 -7.93
CA ARG A 25 0.72 -16.18 -8.57
C ARG A 25 -0.76 -16.47 -8.76
N THR A 26 -1.09 -17.65 -9.25
CA THR A 26 -2.49 -18.08 -9.43
C THR A 26 -3.24 -18.15 -8.11
N ARG A 27 -2.63 -18.72 -7.07
CA ARG A 27 -3.23 -18.77 -5.72
C ARG A 27 -3.43 -17.39 -5.10
N THR A 28 -2.46 -16.50 -5.27
CA THR A 28 -2.59 -15.11 -4.83
C THR A 28 -3.76 -14.40 -5.50
N ALA A 29 -3.92 -14.57 -6.82
CA ALA A 29 -5.07 -14.02 -7.54
C ALA A 29 -6.41 -14.58 -7.02
N GLN A 30 -6.46 -15.88 -6.73
CA GLN A 30 -7.66 -16.51 -6.15
C GLN A 30 -7.99 -15.98 -4.75
N LEU A 31 -6.97 -15.74 -3.90
CA LEU A 31 -7.15 -15.16 -2.57
C LEU A 31 -7.71 -13.74 -2.64
N LEU A 32 -7.16 -12.90 -3.52
CA LEU A 32 -7.63 -11.52 -3.71
C LEU A 32 -9.06 -11.48 -4.26
N ASP A 33 -9.38 -12.32 -5.25
CA ASP A 33 -10.73 -12.45 -5.80
C ASP A 33 -11.74 -12.95 -4.74
N ALA A 34 -11.31 -13.87 -3.86
CA ALA A 34 -12.16 -14.36 -2.78
C ALA A 34 -12.54 -13.27 -1.76
N ILE A 35 -11.67 -12.27 -1.53
CA ILE A 35 -12.01 -11.10 -0.66
C ILE A 35 -13.19 -10.35 -1.28
N THR A 36 -13.13 -10.02 -2.55
CA THR A 36 -14.19 -9.23 -3.21
C THR A 36 -15.50 -10.00 -3.37
N ARG A 37 -15.42 -11.33 -3.48
CA ARG A 37 -16.61 -12.19 -3.50
C ARG A 37 -17.16 -12.56 -2.12
N GLY A 38 -16.37 -12.31 -1.07
CA GLY A 38 -16.72 -12.71 0.29
C GLY A 38 -16.73 -14.22 0.49
N ASP A 39 -15.79 -14.94 -0.14
CA ASP A 39 -15.68 -16.40 -0.04
C ASP A 39 -14.56 -16.81 0.94
N PRO A 40 -14.90 -17.09 2.21
CA PRO A 40 -13.90 -17.45 3.23
C PRO A 40 -13.29 -18.84 2.97
N THR A 41 -13.91 -19.69 2.15
CA THR A 41 -13.44 -21.07 1.93
C THR A 41 -12.08 -21.09 1.26
N VAL A 42 -11.83 -20.19 0.31
CA VAL A 42 -10.55 -20.09 -0.40
C VAL A 42 -9.42 -19.76 0.58
N TRP A 43 -9.67 -18.82 1.49
CA TRP A 43 -8.72 -18.43 2.53
C TRP A 43 -8.50 -19.54 3.54
N ASP A 44 -9.57 -20.21 3.98
CA ASP A 44 -9.48 -21.33 4.92
C ASP A 44 -8.63 -22.48 4.36
N GLN A 45 -8.77 -22.78 3.08
CA GLN A 45 -7.99 -23.82 2.40
C GLN A 45 -6.52 -23.40 2.18
N ALA A 46 -6.24 -22.12 1.94
CA ALA A 46 -4.91 -21.65 1.63
C ALA A 46 -4.02 -21.40 2.86
N LEU A 47 -4.60 -20.98 3.97
CA LEU A 47 -3.85 -20.63 5.18
C LEU A 47 -3.24 -21.86 5.87
N ASP A 48 -2.01 -21.73 6.36
CA ASP A 48 -1.39 -22.66 7.31
C ASP A 48 -2.13 -22.60 8.65
N ALA A 49 -2.11 -23.68 9.43
CA ALA A 49 -2.74 -23.71 10.76
C ALA A 49 -2.18 -22.65 11.72
N SER A 50 -0.91 -22.30 11.55
CA SER A 50 -0.22 -21.29 12.36
C SER A 50 -0.12 -19.93 11.69
N ALA A 51 -0.92 -19.67 10.65
CA ALA A 51 -0.84 -18.44 9.86
C ALA A 51 -1.02 -17.16 10.69
N ARG A 52 -0.30 -16.12 10.27
CA ARG A 52 -0.41 -14.75 10.82
C ARG A 52 -0.55 -13.77 9.66
N VAL A 53 -1.57 -12.94 9.72
CA VAL A 53 -1.84 -11.90 8.74
C VAL A 53 -1.85 -10.55 9.44
N ILE A 54 -1.10 -9.58 8.91
CA ILE A 54 -1.18 -8.19 9.33
C ILE A 54 -1.97 -7.46 8.25
N ASP A 55 -3.11 -6.89 8.62
CA ASP A 55 -3.99 -6.17 7.71
C ASP A 55 -3.51 -4.72 7.45
N GLU A 56 -4.26 -3.98 6.65
CA GLU A 56 -3.95 -2.58 6.29
C GLU A 56 -4.05 -1.60 7.46
N ASN A 57 -4.69 -1.98 8.56
CA ASN A 57 -4.78 -1.21 9.79
C ASN A 57 -3.67 -1.56 10.79
N GLY A 58 -2.86 -2.58 10.48
CA GLY A 58 -1.81 -3.09 11.35
C GLY A 58 -2.31 -4.08 12.41
N GLU A 59 -3.54 -4.58 12.28
CA GLU A 59 -4.06 -5.62 13.17
C GLU A 59 -3.46 -6.98 12.83
N LEU A 60 -3.07 -7.72 13.87
CA LEU A 60 -2.53 -9.07 13.74
C LEU A 60 -3.68 -10.08 13.86
N LEU A 61 -4.00 -10.74 12.76
CA LEU A 61 -5.02 -11.76 12.65
C LEU A 61 -4.40 -13.16 12.66
N ASP A 62 -4.96 -14.08 13.44
CA ASP A 62 -4.72 -15.50 13.28
C ASP A 62 -5.56 -16.07 12.12
N ARG A 63 -5.36 -17.36 11.79
CA ARG A 63 -6.11 -18.04 10.73
C ARG A 63 -7.63 -17.89 10.90
N LYS A 64 -8.14 -18.10 12.13
CA LYS A 64 -9.58 -18.05 12.42
C LYS A 64 -10.14 -16.65 12.19
N ALA A 65 -9.45 -15.62 12.69
CA ALA A 65 -9.86 -14.22 12.54
C ALA A 65 -9.80 -13.80 11.06
N MET A 66 -8.74 -14.17 10.32
CA MET A 66 -8.62 -13.86 8.90
C MET A 66 -9.76 -14.50 8.09
N VAL A 67 -10.05 -15.78 8.27
CA VAL A 67 -11.15 -16.46 7.58
C VAL A 67 -12.50 -15.81 7.92
N ALA A 68 -12.72 -15.44 9.19
CA ALA A 68 -13.95 -14.79 9.63
C ALA A 68 -14.11 -13.34 9.10
N SER A 69 -13.02 -12.69 8.72
CA SER A 69 -13.06 -11.33 8.14
C SER A 69 -13.54 -11.33 6.68
N VAL A 70 -13.33 -12.42 5.94
CA VAL A 70 -13.75 -12.53 4.53
C VAL A 70 -15.25 -12.73 4.46
N ARG A 71 -15.96 -11.67 4.08
CA ARG A 71 -17.43 -11.62 4.01
C ARG A 71 -17.88 -10.92 2.74
N PRO A 72 -19.09 -11.19 2.25
CA PRO A 72 -19.67 -10.45 1.13
C PRO A 72 -19.63 -8.95 1.40
N LEU A 73 -19.28 -8.19 0.36
CA LEU A 73 -19.27 -6.73 0.44
C LEU A 73 -20.68 -6.20 0.77
N PRO A 74 -20.80 -5.15 1.60
CA PRO A 74 -22.09 -4.53 1.91
C PRO A 74 -22.79 -4.00 0.65
N PRO A 75 -24.12 -3.87 0.66
CA PRO A 75 -24.85 -3.21 -0.43
C PRO A 75 -24.28 -1.82 -0.74
N GLY A 76 -24.12 -1.50 -2.03
CA GLY A 76 -23.53 -0.23 -2.49
C GLY A 76 -22.01 -0.26 -2.64
N ILE A 77 -21.37 -1.34 -2.23
CA ILE A 77 -19.92 -1.53 -2.40
C ILE A 77 -19.69 -2.68 -3.38
N SER A 78 -18.80 -2.46 -4.34
CA SER A 78 -18.33 -3.48 -5.27
C SER A 78 -16.91 -3.16 -5.71
N GLY A 79 -16.11 -4.18 -6.02
CA GLY A 79 -14.73 -3.94 -6.41
C GLY A 79 -14.05 -5.16 -7.00
N ALA A 80 -12.80 -4.98 -7.38
CA ALA A 80 -11.90 -6.04 -7.82
C ALA A 80 -10.49 -5.76 -7.30
N LEU A 81 -9.83 -6.80 -6.83
CA LEU A 81 -8.43 -6.80 -6.41
C LEU A 81 -7.63 -7.68 -7.37
N ARG A 82 -6.52 -7.19 -7.89
CA ARG A 82 -5.65 -7.91 -8.82
C ARG A 82 -4.19 -7.85 -8.38
N PRO A 83 -3.44 -8.97 -8.43
CA PRO A 83 -2.00 -8.92 -8.17
C PRO A 83 -1.26 -8.40 -9.40
N VAL A 84 -0.53 -7.29 -9.26
CA VAL A 84 0.39 -6.75 -10.26
C VAL A 84 1.81 -6.73 -9.70
N ASP A 85 2.82 -6.66 -10.56
CA ASP A 85 4.25 -6.66 -10.19
C ASP A 85 4.64 -7.87 -9.30
N PHE A 86 4.08 -9.03 -9.59
CA PHE A 86 4.27 -10.23 -8.78
C PHE A 86 5.67 -10.81 -8.97
N GLN A 87 6.35 -11.04 -7.85
CA GLN A 87 7.65 -11.70 -7.78
C GLN A 87 7.61 -12.82 -6.76
N ALA A 88 8.35 -13.89 -7.00
CA ALA A 88 8.49 -15.01 -6.07
C ALA A 88 9.95 -15.47 -5.98
N THR A 89 10.39 -15.76 -4.76
CA THR A 89 11.68 -16.41 -4.48
C THR A 89 11.41 -17.71 -3.73
N VAL A 90 11.83 -18.85 -4.31
CA VAL A 90 11.59 -20.19 -3.74
C VAL A 90 12.87 -20.71 -3.11
N LEU A 91 12.79 -21.13 -1.84
CA LEU A 91 13.89 -21.63 -1.01
C LEU A 91 13.49 -22.96 -0.38
N GLY A 92 13.59 -24.03 -1.16
CA GLY A 92 13.14 -25.37 -0.74
C GLY A 92 11.64 -25.40 -0.45
N ASP A 93 11.26 -25.63 0.79
CA ASP A 93 9.86 -25.69 1.22
C ASP A 93 9.31 -24.34 1.72
N ILE A 94 10.05 -23.25 1.52
CA ILE A 94 9.62 -21.88 1.79
C ILE A 94 9.63 -21.10 0.49
N ALA A 95 8.63 -20.22 0.31
CA ALA A 95 8.63 -19.23 -0.75
C ALA A 95 8.21 -17.86 -0.21
N LEU A 96 8.90 -16.83 -0.69
CA LEU A 96 8.55 -15.43 -0.44
C LEU A 96 7.93 -14.87 -1.71
N THR A 97 6.77 -14.22 -1.58
CA THR A 97 6.15 -13.49 -2.69
C THR A 97 5.95 -12.03 -2.34
N THR A 98 6.17 -11.15 -3.31
CA THR A 98 5.84 -9.74 -3.20
C THR A 98 5.05 -9.31 -4.42
N TYR A 99 4.05 -8.46 -4.23
CA TYR A 99 3.24 -7.93 -5.31
C TYR A 99 2.55 -6.64 -4.88
N VAL A 100 1.87 -5.98 -5.80
CA VAL A 100 0.91 -4.93 -5.47
C VAL A 100 -0.48 -5.49 -5.67
N ALA A 101 -1.30 -5.47 -4.63
CA ALA A 101 -2.74 -5.64 -4.78
C ALA A 101 -3.30 -4.32 -5.30
N ASP A 102 -3.78 -4.34 -6.54
CA ASP A 102 -4.34 -3.20 -7.26
C ASP A 102 -5.85 -3.27 -7.17
N GLU A 103 -6.47 -2.31 -6.50
CA GLU A 103 -7.89 -2.29 -6.16
C GLU A 103 -8.63 -1.21 -6.91
N ASP A 104 -9.68 -1.63 -7.62
CA ASP A 104 -10.72 -0.73 -8.12
C ASP A 104 -12.00 -0.99 -7.32
N GLU A 105 -12.51 0.04 -6.62
CA GLU A 105 -13.71 -0.04 -5.81
C GLU A 105 -14.76 0.98 -6.26
N THR A 106 -16.03 0.61 -6.12
CA THR A 106 -17.16 1.53 -6.18
C THR A 106 -17.82 1.56 -4.81
N PHE A 107 -17.78 2.70 -4.15
CA PHE A 107 -18.38 2.95 -2.85
C PHE A 107 -19.56 3.91 -3.01
N HIS A 108 -20.81 3.40 -2.94
CA HIS A 108 -22.03 4.17 -3.13
C HIS A 108 -22.00 5.10 -4.37
N GLY A 109 -21.45 4.60 -5.49
CA GLY A 109 -21.32 5.33 -6.75
C GLY A 109 -19.99 6.10 -6.92
N ALA A 110 -19.26 6.36 -5.85
CA ALA A 110 -17.93 6.96 -5.93
C ALA A 110 -16.90 5.90 -6.38
N LYS A 111 -16.01 6.28 -7.31
CA LYS A 111 -14.92 5.43 -7.77
C LYS A 111 -13.69 5.66 -6.90
N ILE A 112 -13.16 4.60 -6.33
CA ILE A 112 -11.95 4.58 -5.49
C ILE A 112 -10.95 3.67 -6.16
N HIS A 113 -9.69 4.08 -6.20
CA HIS A 113 -8.56 3.25 -6.61
C HIS A 113 -7.52 3.26 -5.50
N ALA A 114 -7.18 2.09 -4.99
CA ALA A 114 -6.20 1.92 -3.95
C ALA A 114 -5.15 0.87 -4.35
N ARG A 115 -3.97 0.97 -3.79
CA ARG A 115 -2.86 0.03 -4.04
C ARG A 115 -2.21 -0.34 -2.73
N TYR A 116 -1.90 -1.63 -2.59
CA TYR A 116 -1.27 -2.17 -1.38
C TYR A 116 -0.04 -2.99 -1.75
N ARG A 117 1.11 -2.70 -1.13
CA ARG A 117 2.28 -3.57 -1.22
C ARG A 117 2.07 -4.76 -0.30
N MET A 118 2.13 -5.93 -0.87
CA MET A 118 1.95 -7.19 -0.16
C MET A 118 3.29 -7.91 -0.02
N GLY A 119 3.49 -8.58 1.13
CA GLY A 119 4.59 -9.48 1.36
C GLY A 119 4.07 -10.76 1.99
N ASP A 120 4.18 -11.88 1.27
CA ASP A 120 3.67 -13.16 1.73
C ASP A 120 4.82 -14.17 1.93
N THR A 121 4.65 -15.00 2.93
CA THR A 121 5.49 -16.18 3.16
C THR A 121 4.65 -17.43 3.01
N TRP A 122 5.06 -18.31 2.12
CA TRP A 122 4.43 -19.59 1.87
C TRP A 122 5.32 -20.72 2.41
N VAL A 123 4.69 -21.78 2.89
CA VAL A 123 5.36 -22.99 3.36
C VAL A 123 4.76 -24.21 2.69
N ARG A 124 5.59 -25.16 2.25
CA ARG A 124 5.11 -26.45 1.73
C ARG A 124 4.85 -27.40 2.88
N ARG A 125 3.60 -27.87 3.01
CA ARG A 125 3.17 -28.89 3.98
C ARG A 125 2.62 -30.08 3.24
N ASN A 126 3.23 -31.25 3.40
CA ASN A 126 2.80 -32.49 2.74
C ASN A 126 2.57 -32.31 1.22
N GLY A 127 3.53 -31.66 0.55
CA GLY A 127 3.48 -31.38 -0.88
C GLY A 127 2.57 -30.22 -1.30
N THR A 128 1.87 -29.55 -0.36
CA THR A 128 0.95 -28.42 -0.66
C THR A 128 1.48 -27.13 -0.10
N TRP A 129 1.51 -26.08 -0.92
CA TRP A 129 1.86 -24.74 -0.48
C TRP A 129 0.73 -24.11 0.34
N LYS A 130 1.05 -23.61 1.53
CA LYS A 130 0.16 -22.93 2.46
C LYS A 130 0.69 -21.53 2.76
N LEU A 131 -0.19 -20.55 2.88
CA LEU A 131 0.15 -19.19 3.28
C LEU A 131 0.40 -19.15 4.79
N LEU A 132 1.65 -18.92 5.18
CA LEU A 132 2.09 -18.86 6.57
C LEU A 132 2.00 -17.46 7.15
N SER A 133 2.35 -16.44 6.34
CA SER A 133 2.28 -15.04 6.76
C SER A 133 1.93 -14.15 5.58
N SER A 134 1.14 -13.11 5.83
CA SER A 134 0.86 -12.04 4.90
C SER A 134 0.92 -10.69 5.61
N GLN A 135 1.47 -9.67 4.93
CA GLN A 135 1.55 -8.31 5.44
C GLN A 135 1.07 -7.34 4.37
N VAL A 136 0.26 -6.39 4.80
CA VAL A 136 -0.34 -5.36 3.95
C VAL A 136 0.26 -3.99 4.28
N LEU A 137 0.72 -3.27 3.27
CA LEU A 137 1.15 -1.88 3.39
C LEU A 137 0.42 -1.02 2.37
N ALA A 138 -0.48 -0.15 2.81
CA ALA A 138 -1.16 0.79 1.93
C ALA A 138 -0.15 1.71 1.23
N LEU A 139 -0.16 1.73 -0.10
CA LEU A 139 0.65 2.62 -0.92
C LEU A 139 -0.11 3.93 -1.08
N ARG A 140 0.35 4.96 -0.41
CA ARG A 140 -0.22 6.30 -0.52
C ARG A 140 0.34 6.99 -1.75
N ASN A 141 -0.52 7.66 -2.51
CA ASN A 141 -0.15 8.51 -3.62
C ASN A 141 -0.26 9.98 -3.22
N ASP A 142 0.42 10.85 -3.98
CA ASP A 142 0.18 12.28 -3.88
C ASP A 142 -1.26 12.58 -4.30
N PRO A 143 -1.97 13.47 -3.59
CA PRO A 143 -3.28 13.93 -4.02
C PRO A 143 -3.17 14.81 -5.27
N PRO A 144 -4.26 15.02 -6.00
CA PRO A 144 -4.31 16.04 -7.04
C PRO A 144 -3.98 17.41 -6.48
N ALA A 145 -3.05 18.12 -7.13
CA ALA A 145 -2.69 19.47 -6.74
C ALA A 145 -3.73 20.48 -7.26
N LEU A 146 -4.23 21.34 -6.39
CA LEU A 146 -5.10 22.46 -6.77
C LEU A 146 -4.25 23.68 -7.19
N PRO A 147 -4.72 24.47 -8.18
CA PRO A 147 -4.04 25.71 -8.58
C PRO A 147 -4.14 26.76 -7.46
N THR A 148 -3.13 27.64 -7.37
CA THR A 148 -3.12 28.77 -6.44
C THR A 148 -2.80 30.05 -7.16
N THR A 149 -3.48 31.15 -6.81
CA THR A 149 -3.13 32.49 -7.28
C THR A 149 -1.98 33.07 -6.46
N ALA A 150 -1.27 34.05 -7.02
CA ALA A 150 -0.20 34.75 -6.27
C ALA A 150 -0.73 35.41 -4.98
N GLN A 151 -1.96 35.92 -5.01
CA GLN A 151 -2.60 36.54 -3.83
C GLN A 151 -2.87 35.50 -2.72
N GLN A 152 -3.35 34.32 -3.07
CA GLN A 152 -3.57 33.24 -2.09
C GLN A 152 -2.25 32.78 -1.46
N ARG A 153 -1.19 32.63 -2.27
CA ARG A 153 0.13 32.19 -1.78
C ARG A 153 0.74 33.14 -0.76
N LYS A 154 0.55 34.47 -0.90
CA LYS A 154 1.09 35.49 0.02
C LYS A 154 0.71 35.25 1.47
N ALA A 155 -0.46 34.67 1.73
CA ALA A 155 -0.92 34.39 3.10
C ALA A 155 -0.02 33.40 3.84
N TYR A 156 0.61 32.49 3.12
CA TYR A 156 1.40 31.39 3.70
C TYR A 156 2.89 31.68 3.74
N CYS A 157 3.38 32.64 2.96
CA CYS A 157 4.80 32.97 2.93
C CYS A 157 5.23 33.63 4.21
N GLY A 158 6.41 33.22 4.72
CA GLY A 158 6.95 33.74 5.96
C GLY A 158 7.87 32.74 6.67
N ARG A 159 8.20 33.07 7.90
CA ARG A 159 9.07 32.27 8.76
C ARG A 159 8.25 31.64 9.90
N TYR A 160 8.56 30.38 10.17
CA TYR A 160 7.88 29.59 11.18
C TYR A 160 8.92 28.89 12.05
N THR A 161 8.68 28.81 13.36
CA THR A 161 9.63 28.23 14.32
C THR A 161 9.04 27.03 15.05
N LEU A 162 9.87 26.05 15.34
CA LEU A 162 9.64 24.93 16.22
C LEU A 162 10.90 24.70 17.05
N GLY A 163 10.88 25.09 18.32
CA GLY A 163 12.08 25.11 19.16
C GLY A 163 13.15 26.01 18.53
N ASP A 164 14.34 25.49 18.31
CA ASP A 164 15.47 26.14 17.66
C ASP A 164 15.45 26.09 16.13
N LEU A 165 14.49 25.37 15.55
CA LEU A 165 14.39 25.24 14.11
C LEU A 165 13.57 26.38 13.50
N THR A 166 14.01 26.85 12.33
CA THR A 166 13.27 27.80 11.50
C THR A 166 12.92 27.14 10.16
N TYR A 167 11.65 27.16 9.82
CA TYR A 167 11.13 26.74 8.51
C TYR A 167 10.73 27.99 7.73
N VAL A 168 11.14 28.09 6.48
CA VAL A 168 10.86 29.23 5.62
C VAL A 168 9.97 28.80 4.47
N VAL A 169 8.79 29.43 4.37
CA VAL A 169 7.89 29.28 3.20
C VAL A 169 8.12 30.50 2.30
N ARG A 170 8.45 30.24 1.03
CA ARG A 170 8.70 31.28 0.02
C ARG A 170 7.63 31.28 -1.04
N CYS A 171 7.23 32.48 -1.42
CA CYS A 171 6.38 32.70 -2.59
C CYS A 171 7.26 32.76 -3.84
N GLU A 172 7.13 31.77 -4.69
CA GLU A 172 7.78 31.73 -5.99
C GLU A 172 6.80 32.18 -7.09
N THR A 173 7.30 32.41 -8.29
CA THR A 173 6.48 32.82 -9.44
C THR A 173 5.38 31.81 -9.72
N GLU A 174 5.68 30.52 -9.68
CA GLU A 174 4.76 29.45 -10.05
C GLU A 174 4.21 28.63 -8.87
N GLY A 175 4.53 28.98 -7.62
CA GLY A 175 4.08 28.18 -6.49
C GLY A 175 4.63 28.63 -5.14
N LEU A 176 4.57 27.72 -4.19
CA LEU A 176 5.23 27.83 -2.90
C LEU A 176 6.38 26.84 -2.81
N THR A 177 7.43 27.24 -2.13
CA THR A 177 8.47 26.34 -1.66
C THR A 177 8.64 26.47 -0.15
N GLY A 178 9.03 25.37 0.50
CA GLY A 178 9.25 25.39 1.95
C GLY A 178 10.40 24.48 2.37
N GLY A 179 11.08 24.87 3.43
CA GLY A 179 12.19 24.08 3.96
C GLY A 179 12.77 24.65 5.23
N THR A 180 13.37 23.77 6.05
CA THR A 180 14.14 24.20 7.21
C THR A 180 15.34 25.02 6.76
N GLN A 181 15.61 26.13 7.43
CA GLN A 181 16.74 27.01 7.12
C GLN A 181 18.05 26.20 7.08
N GLY A 182 18.86 26.44 6.04
CA GLY A 182 20.09 25.68 5.78
C GLY A 182 19.91 24.36 5.05
N LYS A 183 18.67 23.96 4.73
CA LYS A 183 18.36 22.78 3.90
C LYS A 183 17.69 23.17 2.58
N PRO A 184 17.78 22.36 1.53
CA PRO A 184 17.06 22.60 0.28
C PRO A 184 15.55 22.74 0.52
N ALA A 185 14.96 23.78 -0.07
CA ALA A 185 13.52 23.95 -0.06
C ALA A 185 12.85 22.97 -1.04
N LYS A 186 11.65 22.50 -0.70
CA LYS A 186 10.85 21.59 -1.52
C LYS A 186 9.58 22.29 -1.99
N PRO A 187 9.01 21.94 -3.14
CA PRO A 187 7.72 22.44 -3.59
C PRO A 187 6.63 22.12 -2.57
N LEU A 188 5.74 23.08 -2.29
CA LEU A 188 4.51 22.88 -1.54
C LEU A 188 3.34 23.01 -2.51
N ARG A 189 2.53 21.96 -2.65
CA ARG A 189 1.35 21.93 -3.52
C ARG A 189 0.08 21.94 -2.67
N LEU A 190 -0.92 22.72 -3.10
CA LEU A 190 -2.21 22.80 -2.41
C LEU A 190 -3.03 21.55 -2.68
N GLU A 191 -3.48 20.87 -1.62
CA GLU A 191 -4.42 19.75 -1.67
C GLU A 191 -5.87 20.20 -1.44
N SER A 192 -6.05 21.04 -0.43
CA SER A 192 -7.33 21.69 -0.10
C SER A 192 -7.02 23.00 0.64
N VAL A 193 -8.06 23.77 0.97
CA VAL A 193 -7.87 25.05 1.69
C VAL A 193 -7.01 24.84 2.93
N ASP A 194 -5.91 25.57 3.03
CA ASP A 194 -4.92 25.53 4.11
C ASP A 194 -4.16 24.19 4.28
N VAL A 195 -4.33 23.23 3.38
CA VAL A 195 -3.62 21.94 3.41
C VAL A 195 -2.68 21.83 2.21
N PHE A 196 -1.40 21.63 2.49
CA PHE A 196 -0.36 21.46 1.48
C PHE A 196 0.38 20.13 1.66
N PHE A 197 0.92 19.63 0.56
CA PHE A 197 1.80 18.45 0.53
C PHE A 197 3.08 18.74 -0.25
N VAL A 198 4.08 17.90 -0.03
CA VAL A 198 5.32 17.86 -0.82
C VAL A 198 5.21 16.70 -1.80
N PRO A 199 5.33 16.94 -3.12
CA PRO A 199 5.31 15.86 -4.11
C PRO A 199 6.37 14.79 -3.80
N GLY A 200 5.95 13.51 -3.86
CA GLY A 200 6.78 12.35 -3.51
C GLY A 200 6.86 12.05 -2.01
N GLU A 201 6.17 12.82 -1.15
CA GLU A 201 6.09 12.59 0.30
C GLU A 201 4.61 12.43 0.74
N PRO A 202 3.90 11.39 0.28
CA PRO A 202 2.45 11.28 0.43
C PRO A 202 1.97 11.12 1.88
N ARG A 203 2.88 10.84 2.81
CA ARG A 203 2.59 10.73 4.26
C ARG A 203 2.72 12.03 5.03
N LEU A 204 3.17 13.10 4.37
CA LEU A 204 3.44 14.40 5.00
C LEU A 204 2.41 15.43 4.55
N ARG A 205 1.81 16.14 5.51
CA ARG A 205 0.90 17.27 5.26
C ARG A 205 1.31 18.47 6.09
N TYR A 206 1.09 19.66 5.54
CA TYR A 206 1.24 20.96 6.19
C TYR A 206 -0.15 21.58 6.29
N LEU A 207 -0.72 21.64 7.50
CA LEU A 207 -2.05 22.15 7.76
C LEU A 207 -1.88 23.55 8.37
N PHE A 208 -2.04 24.59 7.56
CA PHE A 208 -1.90 25.97 8.03
C PHE A 208 -3.07 26.36 8.92
N GLN A 209 -2.76 27.06 9.99
CA GLN A 209 -3.71 27.51 11.00
C GLN A 209 -3.95 29.00 10.86
N ARG A 210 -5.19 29.44 11.07
CA ARG A 210 -5.58 30.86 11.03
C ARG A 210 -6.17 31.32 12.36
N ASP A 211 -5.98 32.61 12.65
CA ASP A 211 -6.72 33.29 13.71
C ASP A 211 -8.14 33.69 13.28
N ALA A 212 -8.90 34.28 14.21
CA ALA A 212 -10.26 34.74 13.95
C ALA A 212 -10.35 35.86 12.87
N ALA A 213 -9.24 36.55 12.57
CA ALA A 213 -9.15 37.52 11.49
C ALA A 213 -8.73 36.92 10.15
N GLY A 214 -8.58 35.58 10.07
CA GLY A 214 -8.19 34.86 8.87
C GLY A 214 -6.68 34.91 8.56
N ARG A 215 -5.84 35.41 9.44
CA ARG A 215 -4.40 35.48 9.23
C ARG A 215 -3.74 34.18 9.60
N VAL A 216 -2.79 33.72 8.79
CA VAL A 216 -2.02 32.51 9.07
C VAL A 216 -1.10 32.74 10.27
N THR A 217 -1.23 31.93 11.31
CA THR A 217 -0.47 32.01 12.57
C THR A 217 0.53 30.89 12.75
N GLY A 218 0.46 29.84 11.94
CA GLY A 218 1.34 28.70 12.02
C GLY A 218 0.89 27.58 11.10
N PHE A 219 1.51 26.42 11.27
CA PHE A 219 1.04 25.19 10.64
C PHE A 219 1.35 23.97 11.50
N LEU A 220 0.53 22.94 11.36
CA LEU A 220 0.85 21.59 11.81
C LEU A 220 1.56 20.86 10.68
N GLN A 221 2.75 20.35 10.94
CA GLN A 221 3.38 19.38 10.05
C GLN A 221 2.98 17.99 10.52
N ARG A 222 1.97 17.43 9.85
CA ARG A 222 1.44 16.10 10.19
C ARG A 222 2.32 15.02 9.61
N ARG A 223 2.80 14.15 10.50
CA ARG A 223 3.61 12.97 10.18
C ARG A 223 2.97 11.76 10.84
N GLU A 224 2.58 10.78 10.07
CA GLU A 224 1.97 9.57 10.62
C GLU A 224 1.00 9.86 11.78
N SER A 225 1.40 9.56 13.01
CA SER A 225 0.62 9.76 14.24
C SER A 225 0.96 11.04 15.01
N TRP A 226 1.86 11.91 14.49
CA TRP A 226 2.36 13.07 15.23
C TRP A 226 2.25 14.36 14.44
N ASP A 227 1.79 15.42 15.11
CA ASP A 227 1.77 16.77 14.57
C ASP A 227 2.89 17.61 15.21
N LEU A 228 3.77 18.17 14.38
CA LEU A 228 4.75 19.16 14.81
C LEU A 228 4.14 20.54 14.62
N VAL A 229 4.09 21.33 15.70
CA VAL A 229 3.44 22.66 15.71
C VAL A 229 4.46 23.73 15.39
N TRP A 230 4.36 24.32 14.21
CA TRP A 230 5.19 25.44 13.78
C TRP A 230 4.45 26.75 13.98
N LYS A 231 5.05 27.72 14.66
CA LYS A 231 4.46 29.04 14.93
C LYS A 231 5.04 30.07 13.99
N ARG A 232 4.20 30.92 13.40
CA ARG A 232 4.65 32.05 12.58
C ARG A 232 5.34 33.10 13.43
N VAL A 233 6.41 33.72 12.90
CA VAL A 233 7.23 34.74 13.62
C VAL A 233 7.38 36.07 12.87
N ASP A 234 6.72 36.20 11.70
CA ASP A 234 6.70 37.43 10.88
C ASP A 234 5.33 37.75 10.33
#